data_6c049dd94ecf3b01fb043371d08dde2d
#
_entry.id   6c049dd94ecf3b01fb043371d08dde2d
#
_cell.length_a   1.000
_cell.length_b   1.000
_cell.length_c   1.000
_cell.angle_alpha   90.00
_cell.angle_beta   90.00
_cell.angle_gamma   90.00
#
_symmetry.space_group_name_H-M   'P 1'
#
loop_
_entity.id
_entity.type
_entity.pdbx_description
1 polymer ?
#
loop_
_entity_poly.entity_id
_entity_poly.type
_entity_poly.pdbx_seq_one_letter_code
_entity_poly.pdbx_strand_id
1 'polypeptide(L)'
;MNIDMIRAAARRLEGHARRTPMLTSPFLDEIAGRKLLVKPECLQHTGSFKFRGGWSAVSALDEETRKRGVIAFSSGNHAQGVAMAAAAHGAPAVIIMPADAPTMKIDNTRALGAEVVLYDRVNGENREALGKAHSEDRGLTLIRPYDEPQVIAGQGTTGLEIAAQARELDVENGDVLVCCGGGGLTSGIALALEAEAPGLRARPCEPEEFDDATRSLNSGKIEENLRKSGSLCDAIITPSPGEVTFPIMQRLCGPGIVVTEEEALHAMA
;
A
#
# COMPACT_ATOMS: atom_id res chain seq x y z
N MET A 1 -16.41 -3.92 -3.01
CA MET A 1 -15.36 -4.60 -2.23
C MET A 1 -15.86 -4.90 -0.83
N ASN A 2 -15.50 -6.04 -0.20
CA ASN A 2 -16.01 -6.48 1.11
C ASN A 2 -14.98 -7.34 1.87
N ILE A 3 -15.30 -7.71 3.10
CA ILE A 3 -14.45 -8.52 3.97
C ILE A 3 -14.12 -9.91 3.38
N ASP A 4 -15.00 -10.50 2.59
CA ASP A 4 -14.78 -11.84 2.04
C ASP A 4 -13.62 -11.86 1.05
N MET A 5 -13.41 -10.78 0.30
CA MET A 5 -12.23 -10.62 -0.55
C MET A 5 -10.94 -10.56 0.28
N ILE A 6 -10.96 -9.87 1.42
CA ILE A 6 -9.81 -9.78 2.34
C ILE A 6 -9.52 -11.15 2.97
N ARG A 7 -10.55 -11.87 3.41
CA ARG A 7 -10.40 -13.23 3.94
C ARG A 7 -9.90 -14.21 2.88
N ALA A 8 -10.34 -14.06 1.62
CA ALA A 8 -9.80 -14.85 0.50
C ALA A 8 -8.33 -14.52 0.21
N ALA A 9 -7.95 -13.24 0.28
CA ALA A 9 -6.56 -12.83 0.17
C ALA A 9 -5.71 -13.37 1.33
N ALA A 10 -6.23 -13.36 2.56
CA ALA A 10 -5.54 -13.92 3.73
C ALA A 10 -5.23 -15.41 3.56
N ARG A 11 -6.20 -16.20 3.07
CA ARG A 11 -5.97 -17.62 2.76
C ARG A 11 -4.86 -17.85 1.72
N ARG A 12 -4.78 -17.00 0.69
CA ARG A 12 -3.72 -17.08 -0.34
C ARG A 12 -2.36 -16.60 0.17
N LEU A 13 -2.34 -15.77 1.22
CA LEU A 13 -1.13 -15.25 1.86
C LEU A 13 -0.62 -16.13 3.01
N GLU A 14 -1.42 -17.11 3.43
CA GLU A 14 -1.06 -18.01 4.52
C GLU A 14 0.23 -18.78 4.20
N GLY A 15 1.20 -18.76 5.13
CA GLY A 15 2.54 -19.33 4.94
C GLY A 15 3.48 -18.53 4.03
N HIS A 16 3.00 -17.44 3.41
CA HIS A 16 3.78 -16.62 2.48
C HIS A 16 4.03 -15.19 3.00
N ALA A 17 3.06 -14.58 3.65
CA ALA A 17 3.27 -13.31 4.32
C ALA A 17 3.76 -13.51 5.75
N ARG A 18 4.61 -12.59 6.23
CA ARG A 18 4.98 -12.57 7.64
C ARG A 18 3.81 -11.96 8.44
N ARG A 19 3.43 -12.62 9.51
CA ARG A 19 2.63 -11.98 10.55
C ARG A 19 3.55 -11.06 11.33
N THR A 20 3.60 -9.77 10.93
CA THR A 20 4.45 -8.79 11.59
C THR A 20 4.03 -8.62 13.05
N PRO A 21 4.97 -8.38 13.98
CA PRO A 21 4.64 -8.23 15.40
C PRO A 21 3.76 -6.99 15.64
N MET A 22 3.15 -6.91 16.82
CA MET A 22 2.64 -5.67 17.37
C MET A 22 3.63 -5.22 18.44
N LEU A 23 4.36 -4.13 18.18
CA LEU A 23 5.38 -3.61 19.07
C LEU A 23 4.78 -2.63 20.06
N THR A 24 5.30 -2.63 21.28
CA THR A 24 4.96 -1.71 22.36
C THR A 24 6.23 -1.12 22.96
N SER A 25 6.14 0.06 23.54
CA SER A 25 7.26 0.69 24.24
C SER A 25 6.73 1.55 25.39
N PRO A 26 7.08 1.23 26.66
CA PRO A 26 6.71 2.07 27.81
C PRO A 26 7.19 3.53 27.68
N PHE A 27 8.34 3.74 27.04
CA PHE A 27 8.88 5.10 26.81
C PHE A 27 8.03 5.88 25.81
N LEU A 28 7.58 5.23 24.72
CA LEU A 28 6.69 5.88 23.75
C LEU A 28 5.31 6.13 24.38
N ASP A 29 4.84 5.23 25.21
CA ASP A 29 3.56 5.39 25.93
C ASP A 29 3.60 6.61 26.87
N GLU A 30 4.73 6.81 27.57
CA GLU A 30 4.95 7.97 28.44
C GLU A 30 4.96 9.28 27.64
N ILE A 31 5.70 9.34 26.52
CA ILE A 31 5.75 10.52 25.64
C ILE A 31 4.38 10.85 25.08
N ALA A 32 3.64 9.84 24.63
CA ALA A 32 2.33 10.00 24.02
C ALA A 32 1.20 10.23 25.04
N GLY A 33 1.43 9.96 26.32
CA GLY A 33 0.40 9.98 27.37
C GLY A 33 -0.71 8.93 27.16
N ARG A 34 -0.40 7.88 26.39
CA ARG A 34 -1.32 6.78 26.07
C ARG A 34 -0.58 5.56 25.53
N LYS A 35 -1.22 4.40 25.56
CA LYS A 35 -0.65 3.18 25.00
C LYS A 35 -0.52 3.30 23.48
N LEU A 36 0.69 3.09 22.96
CA LEU A 36 1.01 3.04 21.54
C LEU A 36 1.30 1.60 21.13
N LEU A 37 0.67 1.18 20.03
CA LEU A 37 0.89 -0.11 19.39
C LEU A 37 1.37 0.14 17.97
N VAL A 38 2.54 -0.39 17.62
CA VAL A 38 3.13 -0.21 16.30
C VAL A 38 3.08 -1.51 15.51
N LYS A 39 2.42 -1.49 14.35
CA LYS A 39 2.40 -2.58 13.37
C LYS A 39 3.45 -2.31 12.28
N PRO A 40 4.70 -2.79 12.44
CA PRO A 40 5.82 -2.41 11.57
C PRO A 40 5.82 -3.21 10.26
N GLU A 41 5.03 -2.82 9.29
CA GLU A 41 5.01 -3.46 7.96
C GLU A 41 6.32 -3.28 7.15
N CYS A 42 7.26 -2.48 7.64
CA CYS A 42 8.64 -2.48 7.14
C CYS A 42 9.37 -3.81 7.41
N LEU A 43 8.88 -4.64 8.32
CA LEU A 43 9.40 -6.00 8.57
C LEU A 43 8.78 -7.05 7.63
N GLN A 44 7.81 -6.69 6.79
CA GLN A 44 7.25 -7.58 5.78
C GLN A 44 8.29 -7.86 4.67
N HIS A 45 8.06 -8.88 3.86
CA HIS A 45 8.88 -9.14 2.66
C HIS A 45 9.00 -7.88 1.80
N THR A 46 10.14 -7.70 1.17
CA THR A 46 10.50 -6.49 0.40
C THR A 46 10.47 -5.18 1.21
N GLY A 47 10.48 -5.25 2.55
CA GLY A 47 10.55 -4.09 3.43
C GLY A 47 9.26 -3.26 3.49
N SER A 48 8.11 -3.79 3.06
CA SER A 48 6.86 -3.03 3.09
C SER A 48 5.60 -3.89 2.94
N PHE A 49 4.47 -3.36 3.38
CA PHE A 49 3.14 -3.96 3.21
C PHE A 49 2.76 -4.26 1.75
N LYS A 50 3.44 -3.64 0.78
CA LYS A 50 3.13 -3.79 -0.66
C LYS A 50 3.24 -5.24 -1.15
N PHE A 51 4.06 -6.06 -0.51
CA PHE A 51 4.11 -7.50 -0.77
C PHE A 51 2.73 -8.16 -0.67
N ARG A 52 1.94 -7.81 0.35
CA ARG A 52 0.61 -8.39 0.58
C ARG A 52 -0.33 -8.15 -0.60
N GLY A 53 -0.38 -6.92 -1.09
CA GLY A 53 -1.20 -6.55 -2.24
C GLY A 53 -0.71 -7.16 -3.54
N GLY A 54 0.61 -7.14 -3.78
CA GLY A 54 1.22 -7.79 -4.95
C GLY A 54 0.92 -9.29 -4.99
N TRP A 55 1.13 -9.97 -3.86
CA TRP A 55 0.80 -11.39 -3.72
C TRP A 55 -0.67 -11.68 -3.97
N SER A 56 -1.56 -10.91 -3.33
CA SER A 56 -3.00 -11.09 -3.48
C SER A 56 -3.45 -10.91 -4.92
N ALA A 57 -2.94 -9.90 -5.62
CA ALA A 57 -3.31 -9.63 -7.01
C ALA A 57 -2.81 -10.73 -7.95
N VAL A 58 -1.53 -11.13 -7.84
CA VAL A 58 -0.95 -12.16 -8.70
C VAL A 58 -1.58 -13.53 -8.44
N SER A 59 -1.76 -13.92 -7.16
CA SER A 59 -2.36 -15.21 -6.79
C SER A 59 -3.83 -15.34 -7.12
N ALA A 60 -4.54 -14.23 -7.34
CA ALA A 60 -5.95 -14.23 -7.74
C ALA A 60 -6.16 -14.43 -9.24
N LEU A 61 -5.11 -14.28 -10.05
CA LEU A 61 -5.19 -14.52 -11.49
C LEU A 61 -5.38 -16.01 -11.79
N ASP A 62 -6.17 -16.32 -12.78
CA ASP A 62 -6.21 -17.68 -13.31
C ASP A 62 -4.86 -18.08 -13.93
N GLU A 63 -4.66 -19.37 -14.13
CA GLU A 63 -3.37 -19.93 -14.56
C GLU A 63 -2.92 -19.36 -15.92
N GLU A 64 -3.84 -19.22 -16.87
CA GLU A 64 -3.50 -18.75 -18.22
C GLU A 64 -3.12 -17.26 -18.21
N THR A 65 -3.88 -16.45 -17.48
CA THR A 65 -3.58 -15.03 -17.30
C THR A 65 -2.25 -14.83 -16.59
N ARG A 66 -1.99 -15.62 -15.56
CA ARG A 66 -0.73 -15.57 -14.80
C ARG A 66 0.46 -16.02 -15.64
N LYS A 67 0.32 -17.02 -16.53
CA LYS A 67 1.37 -17.44 -17.46
C LYS A 67 1.74 -16.35 -18.49
N ARG A 68 0.81 -15.51 -18.89
CA ARG A 68 1.11 -14.35 -19.75
C ARG A 68 1.97 -13.33 -19.01
N GLY A 69 1.76 -13.17 -17.71
CA GLY A 69 2.54 -12.30 -16.86
C GLY A 69 1.80 -11.03 -16.42
N VAL A 70 2.51 -10.26 -15.62
CA VAL A 70 2.01 -9.01 -15.02
C VAL A 70 2.89 -7.83 -15.34
N ILE A 71 2.31 -6.62 -15.29
CA ILE A 71 3.02 -5.37 -15.47
C ILE A 71 2.65 -4.41 -14.35
N ALA A 72 3.61 -3.64 -13.86
CA ALA A 72 3.36 -2.59 -12.87
C ALA A 72 4.22 -1.35 -13.12
N PHE A 73 3.73 -0.19 -12.67
CA PHE A 73 4.45 1.07 -12.71
C PHE A 73 4.85 1.43 -11.29
N SER A 74 6.12 1.40 -10.98
CA SER A 74 6.60 1.89 -9.68
C SER A 74 8.12 1.89 -9.63
N SER A 75 8.68 2.91 -9.01
CA SER A 75 10.10 2.96 -8.67
C SER A 75 10.42 2.48 -7.25
N GLY A 76 9.43 1.96 -6.52
CA GLY A 76 9.59 1.66 -5.10
C GLY A 76 8.95 0.35 -4.65
N ASN A 77 8.35 0.39 -3.48
CA ASN A 77 7.84 -0.78 -2.76
C ASN A 77 6.82 -1.63 -3.55
N HIS A 78 5.98 -1.00 -4.37
CA HIS A 78 5.01 -1.73 -5.18
C HIS A 78 5.70 -2.58 -6.26
N ALA A 79 6.72 -2.03 -6.92
CA ALA A 79 7.52 -2.75 -7.91
C ALA A 79 8.09 -4.05 -7.32
N GLN A 80 8.75 -3.94 -6.18
CA GLN A 80 9.36 -5.09 -5.50
C GLN A 80 8.33 -6.10 -5.00
N GLY A 81 7.20 -5.61 -4.47
CA GLY A 81 6.11 -6.49 -4.02
C GLY A 81 5.50 -7.31 -5.17
N VAL A 82 5.25 -6.70 -6.32
CA VAL A 82 4.73 -7.38 -7.52
C VAL A 82 5.79 -8.33 -8.11
N ALA A 83 7.05 -7.87 -8.23
CA ALA A 83 8.13 -8.70 -8.76
C ALA A 83 8.33 -9.97 -7.94
N MET A 84 8.40 -9.86 -6.60
CA MET A 84 8.54 -11.01 -5.73
C MET A 84 7.34 -11.95 -5.80
N ALA A 85 6.14 -11.41 -5.82
CA ALA A 85 4.92 -12.21 -5.94
C ALA A 85 4.88 -12.97 -7.29
N ALA A 86 5.20 -12.31 -8.38
CA ALA A 86 5.24 -12.90 -9.71
C ALA A 86 6.28 -14.02 -9.78
N ALA A 87 7.51 -13.78 -9.30
CA ALA A 87 8.57 -14.80 -9.26
C ALA A 87 8.15 -16.03 -8.47
N ALA A 88 7.53 -15.85 -7.30
CA ALA A 88 7.06 -16.97 -6.47
C ALA A 88 5.96 -17.81 -7.15
N HIS A 89 5.20 -17.22 -8.06
CA HIS A 89 4.17 -17.91 -8.84
C HIS A 89 4.62 -18.36 -10.24
N GLY A 90 5.91 -18.16 -10.57
CA GLY A 90 6.45 -18.49 -11.90
C GLY A 90 5.85 -17.65 -13.02
N ALA A 91 5.35 -16.44 -12.71
CA ALA A 91 4.77 -15.52 -13.65
C ALA A 91 5.81 -14.51 -14.16
N PRO A 92 5.89 -14.22 -15.47
CA PRO A 92 6.68 -13.11 -15.97
C PRO A 92 6.23 -11.79 -15.35
N ALA A 93 7.17 -10.92 -15.00
CA ALA A 93 6.87 -9.58 -14.50
C ALA A 93 7.63 -8.52 -15.27
N VAL A 94 6.94 -7.49 -15.72
CA VAL A 94 7.51 -6.28 -16.30
C VAL A 94 7.26 -5.11 -15.37
N ILE A 95 8.33 -4.43 -14.96
CA ILE A 95 8.23 -3.27 -14.09
C ILE A 95 8.72 -2.03 -14.85
N ILE A 96 7.84 -1.06 -15.02
CA ILE A 96 8.18 0.22 -15.63
C ILE A 96 8.65 1.18 -14.55
N MET A 97 9.91 1.62 -14.66
CA MET A 97 10.58 2.48 -13.69
C MET A 97 11.16 3.72 -14.37
N PRO A 98 11.15 4.89 -13.69
CA PRO A 98 11.85 6.05 -14.26
C PRO A 98 13.36 5.81 -14.29
N ALA A 99 14.01 6.27 -15.37
CA ALA A 99 15.44 6.08 -15.58
C ALA A 99 16.32 6.75 -14.51
N ASP A 100 15.80 7.79 -13.85
CA ASP A 100 16.44 8.50 -12.74
C ASP A 100 16.09 7.90 -11.35
N ALA A 101 15.44 6.72 -11.30
CA ALA A 101 15.26 6.02 -10.04
C ALA A 101 16.63 5.58 -9.45
N PRO A 102 16.77 5.52 -8.11
CA PRO A 102 18.00 5.05 -7.49
C PRO A 102 18.40 3.66 -8.03
N THR A 103 19.64 3.53 -8.45
CA THR A 103 20.20 2.29 -9.06
C THR A 103 19.91 1.06 -8.19
N MET A 104 20.05 1.20 -6.87
CA MET A 104 19.76 0.12 -5.94
C MET A 104 18.30 -0.39 -6.03
N LYS A 105 17.32 0.50 -6.26
CA LYS A 105 15.91 0.10 -6.41
C LYS A 105 15.70 -0.65 -7.73
N ILE A 106 16.37 -0.23 -8.80
CA ILE A 106 16.34 -0.89 -10.12
C ILE A 106 16.96 -2.28 -10.01
N ASP A 107 18.15 -2.38 -9.43
CA ASP A 107 18.88 -3.63 -9.31
C ASP A 107 18.16 -4.64 -8.38
N ASN A 108 17.60 -4.17 -7.26
CA ASN A 108 16.78 -5.02 -6.40
C ASN A 108 15.55 -5.57 -7.14
N THR A 109 14.91 -4.75 -7.98
CA THR A 109 13.75 -5.20 -8.76
C THR A 109 14.14 -6.27 -9.79
N ARG A 110 15.28 -6.09 -10.46
CA ARG A 110 15.86 -7.09 -11.38
C ARG A 110 16.26 -8.37 -10.64
N ALA A 111 16.89 -8.25 -9.47
CA ALA A 111 17.28 -9.38 -8.64
C ALA A 111 16.08 -10.23 -8.17
N LEU A 112 14.90 -9.64 -8.08
CA LEU A 112 13.64 -10.33 -7.82
C LEU A 112 13.07 -11.05 -9.06
N GLY A 113 13.78 -11.04 -10.20
CA GLY A 113 13.39 -11.74 -11.42
C GLY A 113 12.52 -10.95 -12.39
N ALA A 114 12.25 -9.68 -12.15
CA ALA A 114 11.45 -8.87 -13.05
C ALA A 114 12.29 -8.25 -14.19
N GLU A 115 11.70 -8.19 -15.37
CA GLU A 115 12.17 -7.34 -16.45
C GLU A 115 11.90 -5.88 -16.08
N VAL A 116 12.94 -5.04 -16.10
CA VAL A 116 12.81 -3.61 -15.81
C VAL A 116 12.91 -2.81 -17.11
N VAL A 117 11.83 -2.13 -17.45
CA VAL A 117 11.76 -1.18 -18.56
C VAL A 117 11.90 0.23 -18.00
N LEU A 118 12.92 0.94 -18.43
CA LEU A 118 13.17 2.31 -17.98
C LEU A 118 12.48 3.31 -18.90
N TYR A 119 11.91 4.38 -18.34
CA TYR A 119 11.32 5.48 -19.09
C TYR A 119 11.89 6.82 -18.64
N ASP A 120 11.99 7.75 -19.57
CA ASP A 120 12.53 9.09 -19.33
C ASP A 120 11.40 10.08 -18.99
N ARG A 121 11.11 10.20 -17.68
CA ARG A 121 10.10 11.16 -17.21
C ARG A 121 10.53 12.62 -17.37
N VAL A 122 11.83 12.89 -17.45
CA VAL A 122 12.39 14.23 -17.59
C VAL A 122 12.10 14.77 -18.98
N ASN A 123 12.25 13.93 -20.01
CA ASN A 123 11.95 14.26 -21.40
C ASN A 123 10.46 14.00 -21.77
N GLY A 124 9.62 13.72 -20.79
CA GLY A 124 8.17 13.66 -20.98
C GLY A 124 7.64 12.32 -21.51
N GLU A 125 8.41 11.23 -21.42
CA GLU A 125 7.86 9.91 -21.74
C GLU A 125 6.68 9.57 -20.82
N ASN A 126 5.59 9.12 -21.41
CA ASN A 126 4.38 8.76 -20.67
C ASN A 126 4.43 7.28 -20.26
N ARG A 127 4.66 7.04 -18.95
CA ARG A 127 4.69 5.68 -18.38
C ARG A 127 3.43 4.87 -18.64
N GLU A 128 2.26 5.54 -18.69
CA GLU A 128 0.98 4.85 -18.87
C GLU A 128 0.81 4.39 -20.32
N ALA A 129 1.21 5.25 -21.27
CA ALA A 129 1.23 4.88 -22.68
C ALA A 129 2.21 3.73 -22.96
N LEU A 130 3.42 3.80 -22.37
CA LEU A 130 4.41 2.74 -22.47
C LEU A 130 3.90 1.43 -21.89
N GLY A 131 3.30 1.47 -20.71
CA GLY A 131 2.75 0.28 -20.07
C GLY A 131 1.54 -0.30 -20.79
N LYS A 132 0.70 0.55 -21.35
CA LYS A 132 -0.41 0.11 -22.18
C LYS A 132 0.10 -0.64 -23.41
N ALA A 133 1.10 -0.09 -24.11
CA ALA A 133 1.72 -0.74 -25.26
C ALA A 133 2.29 -2.12 -24.90
N HIS A 134 3.08 -2.23 -23.82
CA HIS A 134 3.61 -3.52 -23.35
C HIS A 134 2.52 -4.49 -22.90
N SER A 135 1.45 -3.99 -22.27
CA SER A 135 0.32 -4.81 -21.83
C SER A 135 -0.45 -5.38 -23.03
N GLU A 136 -0.73 -4.56 -24.04
CA GLU A 136 -1.46 -4.98 -25.25
C GLU A 136 -0.64 -5.95 -26.11
N ASP A 137 0.65 -5.64 -26.35
CA ASP A 137 1.54 -6.45 -27.18
C ASP A 137 1.78 -7.85 -26.58
N ARG A 138 1.93 -7.95 -25.27
CA ARG A 138 2.31 -9.18 -24.56
C ARG A 138 1.17 -9.82 -23.75
N GLY A 139 -0.01 -9.22 -23.73
CA GLY A 139 -1.17 -9.68 -22.97
C GLY A 139 -0.95 -9.66 -21.45
N LEU A 140 -0.11 -8.73 -20.94
CA LEU A 140 0.22 -8.62 -19.53
C LEU A 140 -0.92 -8.00 -18.73
N THR A 141 -1.12 -8.48 -17.50
CA THR A 141 -2.12 -7.92 -16.58
C THR A 141 -1.50 -6.78 -15.77
N LEU A 142 -2.09 -5.59 -15.84
CA LEU A 142 -1.66 -4.44 -15.04
C LEU A 142 -2.06 -4.63 -13.58
N ILE A 143 -1.08 -4.50 -12.67
CA ILE A 143 -1.28 -4.48 -11.21
C ILE A 143 -1.08 -3.06 -10.71
N ARG A 144 -2.17 -2.39 -10.32
CA ARG A 144 -2.13 -1.01 -9.83
C ARG A 144 -1.66 -0.94 -8.37
N PRO A 145 -1.01 0.17 -7.94
CA PRO A 145 -0.38 0.26 -6.62
C PRO A 145 -1.35 0.43 -5.44
N TYR A 146 -2.59 0.83 -5.67
CA TYR A 146 -3.57 1.07 -4.61
C TYR A 146 -5.03 0.98 -5.07
N ASP A 147 -5.37 1.43 -6.29
CA ASP A 147 -6.76 1.51 -6.76
C ASP A 147 -7.14 0.25 -7.53
N GLU A 148 -7.06 -0.88 -6.85
CA GLU A 148 -7.33 -2.20 -7.38
C GLU A 148 -7.88 -3.15 -6.31
N PRO A 149 -9.05 -3.78 -6.52
CA PRO A 149 -9.71 -4.59 -5.50
C PRO A 149 -8.83 -5.69 -4.89
N GLN A 150 -8.06 -6.43 -5.70
CA GLN A 150 -7.20 -7.50 -5.18
C GLN A 150 -6.00 -6.98 -4.41
N VAL A 151 -5.45 -5.83 -4.81
CA VAL A 151 -4.38 -5.16 -4.05
C VAL A 151 -4.91 -4.66 -2.71
N ILE A 152 -6.05 -3.97 -2.70
CA ILE A 152 -6.69 -3.49 -1.47
C ILE A 152 -7.02 -4.69 -0.54
N ALA A 153 -7.51 -5.80 -1.09
CA ALA A 153 -7.80 -7.01 -0.32
C ALA A 153 -6.54 -7.58 0.35
N GLY A 154 -5.42 -7.63 -0.39
CA GLY A 154 -4.14 -8.05 0.16
C GLY A 154 -3.65 -7.13 1.28
N GLN A 155 -3.72 -5.81 1.08
CA GLN A 155 -3.37 -4.83 2.12
C GLN A 155 -4.27 -4.94 3.35
N GLY A 156 -5.56 -5.24 3.15
CA GLY A 156 -6.54 -5.44 4.21
C GLY A 156 -6.21 -6.60 5.16
N THR A 157 -5.36 -7.56 4.74
CA THR A 157 -4.87 -8.62 5.65
C THR A 157 -4.06 -8.06 6.81
N THR A 158 -3.42 -6.89 6.65
CA THR A 158 -2.80 -6.15 7.77
C THR A 158 -3.86 -5.78 8.81
N GLY A 159 -5.04 -5.36 8.38
CA GLY A 159 -6.16 -5.03 9.27
C GLY A 159 -6.71 -6.25 10.03
N LEU A 160 -6.75 -7.44 9.39
CA LEU A 160 -7.12 -8.69 10.09
C LEU A 160 -6.11 -9.02 11.20
N GLU A 161 -4.81 -8.85 10.92
CA GLU A 161 -3.76 -9.06 11.91
C GLU A 161 -3.85 -8.02 13.05
N ILE A 162 -4.11 -6.73 12.72
CA ILE A 162 -4.32 -5.68 13.73
C ILE A 162 -5.48 -6.05 14.64
N ALA A 163 -6.64 -6.44 14.08
CA ALA A 163 -7.80 -6.84 14.86
C ALA A 163 -7.51 -8.02 15.80
N ALA A 164 -6.80 -9.05 15.30
CA ALA A 164 -6.42 -10.20 16.09
C ALA A 164 -5.44 -9.83 17.21
N GLN A 165 -4.39 -9.06 16.88
CA GLN A 165 -3.35 -8.66 17.84
C GLN A 165 -3.85 -7.64 18.87
N ALA A 166 -4.77 -6.75 18.50
CA ALA A 166 -5.43 -5.86 19.45
C ALA A 166 -6.21 -6.65 20.49
N ARG A 167 -6.93 -7.69 20.07
CA ARG A 167 -7.67 -8.61 20.96
C ARG A 167 -6.72 -9.40 21.88
N GLU A 168 -5.56 -9.85 21.37
CA GLU A 168 -4.50 -10.50 22.16
C GLU A 168 -3.93 -9.56 23.26
N LEU A 169 -4.05 -8.25 23.07
CA LEU A 169 -3.55 -7.20 23.97
C LEU A 169 -4.65 -6.49 24.77
N ASP A 170 -5.89 -7.04 24.76
CA ASP A 170 -7.06 -6.47 25.43
C ASP A 170 -7.36 -5.03 25.01
N VAL A 171 -7.16 -4.71 23.73
CA VAL A 171 -7.48 -3.39 23.15
C VAL A 171 -8.75 -3.50 22.31
N GLU A 172 -9.83 -2.96 22.81
CA GLU A 172 -11.16 -3.01 22.19
C GLU A 172 -11.48 -1.75 21.37
N ASN A 173 -10.91 -0.61 21.75
CA ASN A 173 -11.22 0.69 21.17
C ASN A 173 -9.95 1.51 20.90
N GLY A 174 -9.94 2.27 19.83
CA GLY A 174 -8.85 3.18 19.51
C GLY A 174 -8.79 3.60 18.07
N ASP A 175 -7.91 4.55 17.80
CA ASP A 175 -7.57 4.98 16.44
C ASP A 175 -6.42 4.13 15.89
N VAL A 176 -6.56 3.67 14.66
CA VAL A 176 -5.50 3.03 13.87
C VAL A 176 -4.99 4.03 12.85
N LEU A 177 -3.84 4.61 13.13
CA LEU A 177 -3.20 5.61 12.29
C LEU A 177 -2.49 4.91 11.13
N VAL A 178 -2.86 5.24 9.90
CA VAL A 178 -2.37 4.56 8.70
C VAL A 178 -1.72 5.57 7.76
N CYS A 179 -0.42 5.41 7.48
CA CYS A 179 0.25 6.19 6.43
C CYS A 179 -0.52 6.05 5.11
N CYS A 180 -1.04 7.15 4.59
CA CYS A 180 -1.96 7.17 3.47
C CYS A 180 -1.34 7.89 2.25
N GLY A 181 -1.25 7.18 1.13
CA GLY A 181 -1.15 7.78 -0.19
C GLY A 181 -2.49 7.58 -0.88
N GLY A 182 -2.57 6.86 -1.99
CA GLY A 182 -3.83 6.63 -2.73
C GLY A 182 -4.91 5.79 -2.00
N GLY A 183 -4.73 5.49 -0.72
CA GLY A 183 -5.76 4.91 0.16
C GLY A 183 -5.87 3.39 0.17
N GLY A 184 -5.04 2.64 -0.58
CA GLY A 184 -5.19 1.18 -0.68
C GLY A 184 -5.01 0.43 0.64
N LEU A 185 -3.98 0.78 1.43
CA LEU A 185 -3.77 0.20 2.77
C LEU A 185 -4.87 0.64 3.74
N THR A 186 -5.16 1.93 3.77
CA THR A 186 -6.16 2.54 4.66
C THR A 186 -7.54 1.93 4.44
N SER A 187 -7.98 1.82 3.18
CA SER A 187 -9.26 1.20 2.82
C SER A 187 -9.30 -0.28 3.18
N GLY A 188 -8.22 -1.02 2.92
CA GLY A 188 -8.14 -2.43 3.26
C GLY A 188 -8.22 -2.66 4.77
N ILE A 189 -7.46 -1.88 5.57
CA ILE A 189 -7.51 -1.93 7.04
C ILE A 189 -8.92 -1.55 7.53
N ALA A 190 -9.50 -0.46 7.03
CA ALA A 190 -10.82 0.00 7.45
C ALA A 190 -11.91 -1.06 7.26
N LEU A 191 -11.92 -1.75 6.10
CA LEU A 191 -12.85 -2.86 5.83
C LEU A 191 -12.63 -4.06 6.77
N ALA A 192 -11.39 -4.37 7.09
CA ALA A 192 -11.10 -5.47 8.01
C ALA A 192 -11.54 -5.13 9.44
N LEU A 193 -11.26 -3.89 9.90
CA LEU A 193 -11.66 -3.43 11.22
C LEU A 193 -13.17 -3.33 11.37
N GLU A 194 -13.90 -2.85 10.36
CA GLU A 194 -15.38 -2.84 10.37
C GLU A 194 -15.96 -4.22 10.72
N ALA A 195 -15.35 -5.27 10.19
CA ALA A 195 -15.85 -6.63 10.36
C ALA A 195 -15.34 -7.34 11.62
N GLU A 196 -14.08 -7.12 12.00
CA GLU A 196 -13.38 -7.93 13.01
C GLU A 196 -13.09 -7.18 14.31
N ALA A 197 -13.08 -5.85 14.29
CA ALA A 197 -12.79 -5.01 15.47
C ALA A 197 -13.46 -3.64 15.33
N PRO A 198 -14.81 -3.54 15.39
CA PRO A 198 -15.54 -2.31 15.08
C PRO A 198 -15.30 -1.16 16.07
N GLY A 199 -14.70 -1.42 17.22
CA GLY A 199 -14.23 -0.39 18.15
C GLY A 199 -12.92 0.28 17.73
N LEU A 200 -12.19 -0.29 16.77
CA LEU A 200 -10.99 0.30 16.19
C LEU A 200 -11.33 1.05 14.91
N ARG A 201 -10.83 2.27 14.76
CA ARG A 201 -11.14 3.13 13.60
C ARG A 201 -9.89 3.55 12.86
N ALA A 202 -9.81 3.22 11.57
CA ALA A 202 -8.73 3.67 10.71
C ALA A 202 -8.80 5.19 10.47
N ARG A 203 -7.63 5.85 10.50
CA ARG A 203 -7.48 7.27 10.17
C ARG A 203 -6.31 7.45 9.22
N PRO A 204 -6.49 8.06 8.05
CA PRO A 204 -5.39 8.35 7.14
C PRO A 204 -4.44 9.38 7.77
N CYS A 205 -3.12 9.15 7.61
CA CYS A 205 -2.07 10.07 8.03
C CYS A 205 -1.24 10.44 6.81
N GLU A 206 -1.08 11.74 6.57
CA GLU A 206 -0.48 12.30 5.37
C GLU A 206 0.49 13.43 5.70
N PRO A 207 1.54 13.66 4.89
CA PRO A 207 2.38 14.83 5.04
C PRO A 207 1.66 16.08 4.54
N GLU A 208 1.98 17.20 5.15
CA GLU A 208 1.53 18.53 4.73
C GLU A 208 1.80 18.77 3.23
N GLU A 209 0.91 19.47 2.55
CA GLU A 209 0.88 19.71 1.10
C GLU A 209 0.61 18.46 0.22
N PHE A 210 0.49 17.27 0.82
CA PHE A 210 0.10 16.02 0.17
C PHE A 210 -1.02 15.33 0.94
N ASP A 211 -1.94 16.13 1.48
CA ASP A 211 -3.05 15.76 2.34
C ASP A 211 -4.37 15.54 1.56
N ASP A 212 -4.24 15.03 0.35
CA ASP A 212 -5.33 14.81 -0.58
C ASP A 212 -6.46 13.93 -0.02
N ALA A 213 -6.14 12.86 0.72
CA ALA A 213 -7.16 12.02 1.34
C ALA A 213 -7.90 12.77 2.47
N THR A 214 -7.19 13.53 3.30
CA THR A 214 -7.79 14.35 4.37
C THR A 214 -8.71 15.42 3.77
N ARG A 215 -8.26 16.15 2.75
CA ARG A 215 -9.09 17.15 2.04
C ARG A 215 -10.29 16.52 1.36
N SER A 216 -10.11 15.35 0.74
CA SER A 216 -11.19 14.59 0.09
C SER A 216 -12.26 14.15 1.10
N LEU A 217 -11.85 13.65 2.27
CA LEU A 217 -12.78 13.26 3.34
C LEU A 217 -13.58 14.47 3.86
N ASN A 218 -12.95 15.64 3.97
CA ASN A 218 -13.58 16.86 4.44
C ASN A 218 -14.55 17.46 3.41
N SER A 219 -14.19 17.45 2.13
CA SER A 219 -15.01 18.03 1.04
C SER A 219 -16.08 17.07 0.51
N GLY A 220 -15.94 15.77 0.77
CA GLY A 220 -16.85 14.74 0.26
C GLY A 220 -16.62 14.34 -1.20
N LYS A 221 -15.56 14.82 -1.82
CA LYS A 221 -15.17 14.51 -3.21
C LYS A 221 -13.65 14.29 -3.30
N ILE A 222 -13.19 13.62 -4.35
CA ILE A 222 -11.75 13.43 -4.58
C ILE A 222 -11.09 14.79 -4.85
N GLU A 223 -10.10 15.13 -4.03
CA GLU A 223 -9.23 16.31 -4.18
C GLU A 223 -7.86 15.86 -4.67
N GLU A 224 -7.20 16.71 -5.46
CA GLU A 224 -5.87 16.42 -5.99
C GLU A 224 -4.80 17.25 -5.28
N ASN A 225 -3.59 16.70 -5.21
CA ASN A 225 -2.41 17.43 -4.78
C ASN A 225 -1.87 18.31 -5.91
N LEU A 226 -1.57 19.57 -5.58
CA LEU A 226 -0.96 20.49 -6.52
C LEU A 226 0.52 20.17 -6.78
N ARG A 227 1.22 19.70 -5.74
CA ARG A 227 2.63 19.29 -5.81
C ARG A 227 2.74 17.82 -6.18
N LYS A 228 3.83 17.47 -6.88
CA LYS A 228 4.11 16.10 -7.33
C LYS A 228 5.40 15.51 -6.71
N SER A 229 6.11 16.30 -5.93
CA SER A 229 7.38 15.92 -5.30
C SER A 229 7.75 16.92 -4.21
N GLY A 230 8.76 16.59 -3.39
CA GLY A 230 9.35 17.52 -2.42
C GLY A 230 8.98 17.24 -0.97
N SER A 231 8.47 16.04 -0.62
CA SER A 231 8.34 15.59 0.75
C SER A 231 9.34 14.47 1.06
N LEU A 232 9.80 14.41 2.30
CA LEU A 232 10.57 13.30 2.85
C LEU A 232 9.74 12.00 2.87
N CYS A 233 8.43 12.12 2.97
CA CYS A 233 7.47 11.02 2.92
C CYS A 233 7.18 10.56 1.48
N ASP A 234 8.20 10.43 0.64
CA ASP A 234 8.11 10.21 -0.81
C ASP A 234 7.28 9.00 -1.23
N ALA A 235 7.07 8.05 -0.35
CA ALA A 235 6.29 6.83 -0.61
C ALA A 235 4.76 7.04 -0.60
N ILE A 236 4.28 8.16 -0.07
CA ILE A 236 2.86 8.46 0.12
C ILE A 236 2.39 9.79 -0.49
N ILE A 237 3.19 10.38 -1.38
CA ILE A 237 2.85 11.60 -2.14
C ILE A 237 2.14 11.25 -3.46
N THR A 238 0.98 10.62 -3.38
CA THR A 238 0.16 10.28 -4.55
C THR A 238 -0.60 11.51 -5.06
N PRO A 239 -1.02 11.54 -6.32
CA PRO A 239 -1.79 12.68 -6.85
C PRO A 239 -3.13 12.87 -6.17
N SER A 240 -3.82 11.78 -5.85
CA SER A 240 -5.16 11.77 -5.25
C SER A 240 -5.48 10.39 -4.67
N PRO A 241 -6.51 10.28 -3.82
CA PRO A 241 -7.11 8.98 -3.51
C PRO A 241 -7.64 8.31 -4.77
N GLY A 242 -7.74 6.98 -4.75
CA GLY A 242 -8.32 6.21 -5.85
C GLY A 242 -9.84 6.28 -5.88
N GLU A 243 -10.41 5.99 -7.06
CA GLU A 243 -11.86 5.92 -7.25
C GLU A 243 -12.51 4.76 -6.48
N VAL A 244 -11.78 3.66 -6.27
CA VAL A 244 -12.21 2.51 -5.46
C VAL A 244 -11.96 2.75 -3.98
N THR A 245 -10.83 3.39 -3.63
CA THR A 245 -10.42 3.59 -2.24
C THR A 245 -11.20 4.69 -1.54
N PHE A 246 -11.47 5.80 -2.23
CA PHE A 246 -12.12 6.97 -1.61
C PHE A 246 -13.50 6.68 -1.02
N PRO A 247 -14.45 6.02 -1.71
CA PRO A 247 -15.76 5.69 -1.15
C PRO A 247 -15.68 4.81 0.11
N ILE A 248 -14.67 3.93 0.18
CA ILE A 248 -14.43 3.08 1.34
C ILE A 248 -13.95 3.92 2.51
N MET A 249 -12.95 4.78 2.28
CA MET A 249 -12.43 5.68 3.33
C MET A 249 -13.49 6.65 3.81
N GLN A 250 -14.28 7.24 2.91
CA GLN A 250 -15.37 8.15 3.25
C GLN A 250 -16.41 7.52 4.17
N ARG A 251 -16.70 6.25 3.97
CA ARG A 251 -17.68 5.51 4.78
C ARG A 251 -17.12 5.05 6.13
N LEU A 252 -15.84 4.65 6.19
CA LEU A 252 -15.30 3.89 7.33
C LEU A 252 -14.24 4.62 8.15
N CYS A 253 -13.50 5.55 7.54
CA CYS A 253 -12.38 6.18 8.23
C CYS A 253 -12.84 7.31 9.14
N GLY A 254 -12.02 7.58 10.16
CA GLY A 254 -12.08 8.81 10.94
C GLY A 254 -11.47 9.99 10.18
N PRO A 255 -11.49 11.19 10.77
CA PRO A 255 -10.84 12.36 10.21
C PRO A 255 -9.35 12.08 9.92
N GLY A 256 -8.85 12.61 8.81
CA GLY A 256 -7.44 12.52 8.47
C GLY A 256 -6.57 13.27 9.48
N ILE A 257 -5.29 12.92 9.48
CA ILE A 257 -4.25 13.58 10.26
C ILE A 257 -3.18 14.05 9.28
N VAL A 258 -2.86 15.32 9.36
CA VAL A 258 -1.79 15.94 8.57
C VAL A 258 -0.62 16.21 9.49
N VAL A 259 0.59 15.82 9.07
CA VAL A 259 1.83 16.03 9.82
C VAL A 259 2.82 16.83 8.99
N THR A 260 3.57 17.69 9.65
CA THR A 260 4.67 18.42 9.03
C THR A 260 5.90 17.51 8.87
N GLU A 261 6.83 17.89 8.01
CA GLU A 261 8.12 17.18 7.90
C GLU A 261 8.95 17.29 9.17
N GLU A 262 8.86 18.43 9.88
CA GLU A 262 9.55 18.62 11.15
C GLU A 262 9.04 17.65 12.21
N GLU A 263 7.72 17.47 12.34
CA GLU A 263 7.12 16.48 13.23
C GLU A 263 7.54 15.06 12.88
N ALA A 264 7.59 14.73 11.58
CA ALA A 264 8.04 13.41 11.12
C ALA A 264 9.52 13.17 11.48
N LEU A 265 10.40 14.15 11.26
CA LEU A 265 11.81 14.08 11.62
C LEU A 265 12.01 13.99 13.14
N HIS A 266 11.24 14.77 13.92
CA HIS A 266 11.29 14.73 15.38
C HIS A 266 10.86 13.36 15.93
N ALA A 267 9.86 12.74 15.32
CA ALA A 267 9.40 11.41 15.72
C ALA A 267 10.40 10.29 15.39
N MET A 268 11.34 10.53 14.47
CA MET A 268 12.43 9.59 14.13
C MET A 268 13.67 9.74 15.00
N ALA A 269 13.88 10.89 15.64
CA ALA A 269 15.03 11.20 16.48
C ALA A 269 14.89 10.67 17.91
#